data_f6e5f294377416e10bcfd026afa8cc5a
#
_entry.id   f6e5f294377416e10bcfd026afa8cc5a
#
_cell.length_a   1.000
_cell.length_b   1.000
_cell.length_c   1.000
_cell.angle_alpha   90.00
_cell.angle_beta   90.00
_cell.angle_gamma   90.00
#
_symmetry.space_group_name_H-M   'P 1'
#
loop_
_entity.id
_entity.type
_entity.pdbx_description
1 polymer ?
#
loop_
_entity_poly.entity_id
_entity_poly.type
_entity_poly.pdbx_seq_one_letter_code
_entity_poly.pdbx_strand_id
1 'polypeptide(L)'
;HSTSLSLAKFRTLKRFPSVSRVFDLQAETTVIASAFGGLLYIEMADPNDPYLNVRKGDMENLVGSYTAPMPEWKDIVITGTVNAPRYVRGETSMRKWRTAIRNHPAPWAELESDKVVFTVPSSMIRDLEEPNRVMAKWDDVMDAMADLSARPRQRPVAMRFMLDAHVNFGAAFAGYP
;
A
#
# COMPACT_ATOMS: atom_id res chain seq x y z
N HIS A 1 -38.81 22.09 4.55
CA HIS A 1 -38.66 20.80 5.22
C HIS A 1 -37.16 20.49 5.30
N SER A 2 -36.54 20.82 6.43
CA SER A 2 -35.20 20.43 6.76
C SER A 2 -35.24 18.95 7.16
N THR A 3 -34.82 18.07 6.30
CA THR A 3 -34.50 16.68 6.68
C THR A 3 -33.16 16.69 7.41
N SER A 4 -33.23 16.88 8.72
CA SER A 4 -32.09 16.55 9.57
C SER A 4 -31.88 15.04 9.44
N LEU A 5 -30.91 14.61 8.62
CA LEU A 5 -30.39 13.25 8.63
C LEU A 5 -29.76 13.01 10.01
N SER A 6 -30.53 12.37 10.88
CA SER A 6 -30.06 12.01 12.21
C SER A 6 -28.88 11.05 12.03
N LEU A 7 -27.66 11.49 12.36
CA LEU A 7 -26.44 10.67 12.45
C LEU A 7 -26.65 9.40 13.30
N ALA A 8 -27.66 9.37 14.17
CA ALA A 8 -28.03 8.23 14.99
C ALA A 8 -28.48 6.98 14.21
N LYS A 9 -28.82 7.10 12.93
CA LYS A 9 -29.15 5.97 12.06
C LYS A 9 -27.95 5.23 11.48
N PHE A 10 -26.77 5.85 11.47
CA PHE A 10 -25.57 5.24 10.92
C PHE A 10 -24.69 4.72 12.04
N ARG A 11 -24.77 3.42 12.31
CA ARG A 11 -23.90 2.74 13.29
C ARG A 11 -22.44 2.66 12.85
N THR A 12 -22.16 2.86 11.56
CA THR A 12 -20.83 2.75 10.98
C THR A 12 -20.69 3.76 9.85
N LEU A 13 -19.65 4.59 9.91
CA LEU A 13 -19.27 5.42 8.78
C LEU A 13 -18.65 4.51 7.71
N LYS A 14 -19.10 4.70 6.47
CA LYS A 14 -18.55 4.03 5.29
C LYS A 14 -17.80 5.04 4.46
N ARG A 15 -16.70 4.62 3.86
CA ARG A 15 -15.90 5.45 2.97
C ARG A 15 -15.69 4.79 1.61
N PHE A 16 -15.21 5.57 0.65
CA PHE A 16 -14.86 5.07 -0.66
C PHE A 16 -13.68 4.08 -0.55
N PRO A 17 -13.62 3.02 -1.38
CA PRO A 17 -12.60 1.97 -1.30
C PRO A 17 -11.17 2.47 -1.38
N SER A 18 -10.92 3.49 -2.19
CA SER A 18 -9.59 4.08 -2.33
C SER A 18 -9.68 5.59 -2.15
N VAL A 19 -8.85 6.11 -1.25
CA VAL A 19 -8.63 7.54 -1.06
C VAL A 19 -7.13 7.77 -1.13
N SER A 20 -6.66 8.10 -2.32
CA SER A 20 -5.25 8.40 -2.56
C SER A 20 -5.09 9.78 -3.18
N ARG A 21 -3.96 10.39 -2.95
CA ARG A 21 -3.57 11.66 -3.56
C ARG A 21 -2.08 11.60 -3.89
N VAL A 22 -1.76 11.96 -5.11
CA VAL A 22 -0.37 12.06 -5.58
C VAL A 22 0.07 13.52 -5.50
N PHE A 23 1.31 13.73 -5.05
CA PHE A 23 1.97 15.03 -4.99
C PHE A 23 3.29 14.94 -5.71
N ASP A 24 3.51 15.80 -6.68
CA ASP A 24 4.80 15.89 -7.37
C ASP A 24 5.83 16.60 -6.49
N LEU A 25 6.97 15.97 -6.28
CA LEU A 25 8.08 16.54 -5.53
C LEU A 25 8.97 17.39 -6.47
N GLN A 26 8.52 18.58 -6.82
CA GLN A 26 9.24 19.48 -7.75
C GLN A 26 10.00 20.60 -7.04
N ALA A 27 9.72 20.85 -5.78
CA ALA A 27 10.33 21.90 -4.98
C ALA A 27 11.29 21.33 -3.93
N GLU A 28 12.17 22.16 -3.40
CA GLU A 28 13.05 21.81 -2.28
C GLU A 28 12.26 21.36 -1.05
N THR A 29 11.09 21.95 -0.83
CA THR A 29 10.17 21.58 0.24
C THR A 29 8.76 21.46 -0.31
N THR A 30 8.14 20.31 -0.11
CA THR A 30 6.74 20.05 -0.48
C THR A 30 5.94 19.74 0.77
N VAL A 31 4.90 20.53 1.04
CA VAL A 31 3.97 20.30 2.14
C VAL A 31 2.82 19.46 1.66
N ILE A 32 2.63 18.30 2.27
CA ILE A 32 1.55 17.36 1.94
C ILE A 32 0.59 17.20 3.12
N ALA A 33 -0.68 17.01 2.83
CA ALA A 33 -1.69 16.76 3.85
C ALA A 33 -2.79 15.84 3.32
N SER A 34 -3.31 14.99 4.22
CA SER A 34 -4.49 14.18 3.97
C SER A 34 -5.44 14.30 5.16
N ALA A 35 -6.70 14.66 4.89
CA ALA A 35 -7.72 14.76 5.93
C ALA A 35 -8.06 13.41 6.59
N PHE A 36 -7.76 12.30 5.92
CA PHE A 36 -8.04 10.95 6.39
C PHE A 36 -6.83 10.28 7.04
N GLY A 37 -5.66 10.94 7.02
CA GLY A 37 -4.41 10.27 7.32
C GLY A 37 -4.07 9.21 6.26
N GLY A 38 -3.25 8.24 6.61
CA GLY A 38 -2.88 7.14 5.74
C GLY A 38 -1.39 6.87 5.74
N LEU A 39 -0.98 5.94 4.88
CA LEU A 39 0.42 5.65 4.62
C LEU A 39 0.98 6.63 3.58
N LEU A 40 2.23 6.99 3.75
CA LEU A 40 2.97 7.80 2.79
C LEU A 40 3.91 6.89 2.00
N TYR A 41 3.76 6.90 0.69
CA TYR A 41 4.65 6.20 -0.22
C TYR A 41 5.45 7.21 -1.03
N ILE A 42 6.72 6.93 -1.24
CA ILE A 42 7.58 7.68 -2.14
C ILE A 42 7.74 6.82 -3.38
N GLU A 43 7.19 7.28 -4.48
CA GLU A 43 7.36 6.65 -5.78
C GLU A 43 8.53 7.34 -6.49
N MET A 44 9.53 6.56 -6.82
CA MET A 44 10.59 7.01 -7.73
C MET A 44 10.19 6.61 -9.13
N ALA A 45 10.12 7.57 -10.04
CA ALA A 45 9.84 7.28 -11.43
C ALA A 45 10.92 6.35 -11.98
N ASP A 46 10.56 5.13 -12.31
CA ASP A 46 11.39 4.28 -13.14
C ASP A 46 11.17 4.68 -14.60
N PRO A 47 12.19 5.27 -15.24
CA PRO A 47 12.07 5.68 -16.65
C PRO A 47 11.79 4.51 -17.59
N ASN A 48 12.04 3.28 -17.14
CA ASN A 48 11.78 2.04 -17.90
C ASN A 48 10.43 1.39 -17.54
N ASP A 49 9.65 1.99 -16.62
CA ASP A 49 8.33 1.47 -16.29
C ASP A 49 7.34 1.68 -17.44
N PRO A 50 6.94 0.61 -18.16
CA PRO A 50 6.02 0.74 -19.29
C PRO A 50 4.64 1.30 -18.88
N TYR A 51 4.29 1.24 -17.59
CA TYR A 51 3.01 1.75 -17.08
C TYR A 51 3.01 3.26 -16.78
N LEU A 52 4.17 3.89 -16.62
CA LEU A 52 4.25 5.34 -16.45
C LEU A 52 3.74 6.11 -17.68
N ASN A 53 3.95 5.58 -18.87
CA ASN A 53 3.47 6.18 -20.12
C ASN A 53 1.96 5.99 -20.33
N VAL A 54 1.37 4.93 -19.77
CA VAL A 54 -0.08 4.69 -19.82
C VAL A 54 -0.85 5.70 -18.96
N ARG A 55 -0.30 6.14 -17.84
CA ARG A 55 -0.94 7.15 -16.96
C ARG A 55 -1.01 8.54 -17.60
N LYS A 56 -0.18 8.86 -18.58
CA LYS A 56 -0.18 10.15 -19.29
C LYS A 56 -1.14 10.22 -20.50
N GLY A 57 -1.90 9.15 -20.80
CA GLY A 57 -2.87 9.14 -21.88
C GLY A 57 -2.27 9.02 -23.30
N ASP A 58 -0.96 8.90 -23.42
CA ASP A 58 -0.27 8.74 -24.70
C ASP A 58 -0.09 7.26 -25.04
N MET A 59 -1.12 6.66 -25.62
CA MET A 59 -1.06 5.27 -26.12
C MET A 59 -0.08 5.12 -27.30
N GLU A 60 0.38 6.21 -27.90
CA GLU A 60 1.28 6.20 -29.07
C GLU A 60 2.75 5.99 -28.71
N ASN A 61 3.15 6.17 -27.44
CA ASN A 61 4.55 6.06 -27.00
C ASN A 61 4.95 4.69 -26.45
N LEU A 62 4.10 3.69 -26.52
CA LEU A 62 4.40 2.31 -26.07
C LEU A 62 5.47 1.59 -26.90
N VAL A 63 6.02 2.20 -27.95
CA VAL A 63 6.97 1.56 -28.88
C VAL A 63 8.36 2.19 -28.88
N GLY A 64 8.59 3.21 -28.08
CA GLY A 64 9.91 3.84 -27.98
C GLY A 64 10.68 3.36 -26.75
N SER A 65 11.83 2.74 -26.93
CA SER A 65 12.77 2.49 -25.83
C SER A 65 13.29 3.85 -25.31
N TYR A 66 12.65 4.37 -24.29
CA TYR A 66 13.11 5.56 -23.60
C TYR A 66 14.12 5.14 -22.53
N THR A 67 15.40 5.35 -22.83
CA THR A 67 16.47 5.21 -21.85
C THR A 67 16.62 6.54 -21.10
N ALA A 68 15.80 6.76 -20.09
CA ALA A 68 16.06 7.89 -19.21
C ALA A 68 17.28 7.58 -18.32
N PRO A 69 18.10 8.58 -18.02
CA PRO A 69 19.17 8.41 -17.05
C PRO A 69 18.57 7.96 -15.70
N MET A 70 19.20 6.98 -15.05
CA MET A 70 18.84 6.60 -13.69
C MET A 70 18.81 7.87 -12.83
N PRO A 71 17.74 8.10 -12.06
CA PRO A 71 17.69 9.25 -11.19
C PRO A 71 18.85 9.18 -10.19
N GLU A 72 19.55 10.29 -10.02
CA GLU A 72 20.53 10.40 -8.95
C GLU A 72 19.81 10.19 -7.61
N TRP A 73 20.39 9.36 -6.75
CA TRP A 73 19.89 9.17 -5.40
C TRP A 73 19.90 10.50 -4.66
N LYS A 74 18.74 10.92 -4.19
CA LYS A 74 18.60 12.11 -3.35
C LYS A 74 18.06 11.70 -1.99
N ASP A 75 18.65 12.27 -0.96
CA ASP A 75 18.12 12.10 0.39
C ASP A 75 16.79 12.88 0.50
N ILE A 76 15.75 12.19 0.94
CA ILE A 76 14.45 12.78 1.19
C ILE A 76 14.23 12.84 2.70
N VAL A 77 14.13 14.04 3.25
CA VAL A 77 13.84 14.25 4.67
C VAL A 77 12.33 14.40 4.85
N ILE A 78 11.74 13.50 5.62
CA ILE A 78 10.30 13.51 5.92
C ILE A 78 10.11 13.94 7.37
N THR A 79 9.28 14.97 7.59
CA THR A 79 8.95 15.48 8.92
C THR A 79 7.43 15.49 9.14
N GLY A 80 7.00 15.51 10.40
CA GLY A 80 5.58 15.57 10.75
C GLY A 80 4.81 14.24 10.56
N THR A 81 5.53 13.13 10.41
CA THR A 81 4.96 11.78 10.31
C THR A 81 5.27 10.95 11.55
N VAL A 82 4.61 9.81 11.66
CA VAL A 82 4.86 8.80 12.68
C VAL A 82 5.16 7.46 12.03
N ASN A 83 5.91 6.60 12.73
CA ASN A 83 6.23 5.28 12.23
C ASN A 83 4.97 4.42 12.13
N ALA A 84 4.83 3.71 11.01
CA ALA A 84 3.83 2.68 10.82
C ALA A 84 4.38 1.30 11.20
N PRO A 85 3.54 0.41 11.74
CA PRO A 85 3.92 -0.99 11.87
C PRO A 85 4.13 -1.59 10.48
N ARG A 86 5.34 -2.05 10.21
CA ARG A 86 5.68 -2.74 8.95
C ARG A 86 6.45 -4.01 9.26
N TYR A 87 5.91 -5.12 8.81
CA TYR A 87 6.56 -6.43 8.87
C TYR A 87 6.94 -6.86 7.46
N VAL A 88 8.20 -7.19 7.24
CA VAL A 88 8.71 -7.76 5.99
C VAL A 88 9.20 -9.17 6.27
N ARG A 89 8.61 -10.16 5.60
CA ARG A 89 8.98 -11.57 5.74
C ARG A 89 10.44 -11.78 5.33
N GLY A 90 11.19 -12.46 6.19
CA GLY A 90 12.62 -12.70 5.99
C GLY A 90 13.56 -11.58 6.45
N GLU A 91 13.06 -10.35 6.62
CA GLU A 91 13.86 -9.20 7.05
C GLU A 91 13.56 -8.75 8.48
N THR A 92 12.28 -8.68 8.83
CA THR A 92 11.87 -8.18 10.14
C THR A 92 12.09 -9.21 11.22
N SER A 93 12.93 -8.86 12.20
CA SER A 93 13.16 -9.70 13.38
C SER A 93 11.88 -9.85 14.19
N MET A 94 11.51 -11.09 14.52
CA MET A 94 10.33 -11.40 15.34
C MET A 94 10.38 -10.74 16.73
N ARG A 95 11.59 -10.61 17.31
CA ARG A 95 11.77 -9.89 18.56
C ARG A 95 11.43 -8.40 18.41
N LYS A 96 11.96 -7.74 17.37
CA LYS A 96 11.66 -6.32 17.10
C LYS A 96 10.18 -6.12 16.77
N TRP A 97 9.57 -7.04 16.03
CA TRP A 97 8.14 -7.01 15.76
C TRP A 97 7.33 -6.95 17.04
N ARG A 98 7.52 -7.94 17.93
CA ARG A 98 6.74 -8.08 19.17
C ARG A 98 6.98 -6.96 20.17
N THR A 99 8.22 -6.49 20.30
CA THR A 99 8.58 -5.51 21.34
C THR A 99 8.41 -4.05 20.91
N ALA A 100 8.44 -3.75 19.62
CA ALA A 100 8.44 -2.37 19.15
C ALA A 100 7.53 -2.17 17.92
N ILE A 101 7.80 -2.84 16.81
CA ILE A 101 7.26 -2.46 15.49
C ILE A 101 5.73 -2.52 15.46
N ARG A 102 5.11 -3.60 15.94
CA ARG A 102 3.64 -3.73 15.95
C ARG A 102 2.94 -2.65 16.79
N ASN A 103 3.68 -1.98 17.67
CA ASN A 103 3.18 -0.92 18.55
C ASN A 103 3.44 0.50 18.02
N HIS A 104 3.99 0.65 16.82
CA HIS A 104 4.15 1.96 16.20
C HIS A 104 2.79 2.68 16.09
N PRO A 105 2.76 4.02 16.26
CA PRO A 105 1.51 4.75 16.50
C PRO A 105 0.62 4.95 15.28
N ALA A 106 1.11 4.74 14.06
CA ALA A 106 0.29 4.96 12.87
C ALA A 106 -0.98 4.08 12.87
N PRO A 107 -2.10 4.58 12.34
CA PRO A 107 -3.37 3.85 12.32
C PRO A 107 -3.39 2.69 11.30
N TRP A 108 -2.45 2.67 10.36
CA TRP A 108 -2.32 1.66 9.32
C TRP A 108 -1.00 0.92 9.44
N ALA A 109 -1.02 -0.36 9.10
CA ALA A 109 0.11 -1.26 9.14
C ALA A 109 0.27 -2.01 7.82
N GLU A 110 1.47 -2.49 7.55
CA GLU A 110 1.76 -3.37 6.41
C GLU A 110 2.41 -4.67 6.83
N LEU A 111 1.94 -5.76 6.23
CA LEU A 111 2.56 -7.09 6.28
C LEU A 111 2.96 -7.46 4.86
N GLU A 112 4.24 -7.71 4.65
CA GLU A 112 4.84 -7.80 3.31
C GLU A 112 5.65 -9.08 3.13
N SER A 113 5.54 -9.65 1.94
CA SER A 113 6.45 -10.66 1.39
C SER A 113 6.83 -10.25 -0.05
N ASP A 114 7.63 -11.06 -0.71
CA ASP A 114 7.94 -10.88 -2.13
C ASP A 114 6.74 -11.08 -3.08
N LYS A 115 5.63 -11.67 -2.59
CA LYS A 115 4.45 -11.99 -3.40
C LYS A 115 3.21 -11.19 -3.05
N VAL A 116 3.11 -10.75 -1.80
CA VAL A 116 1.90 -10.07 -1.31
C VAL A 116 2.21 -9.01 -0.27
N VAL A 117 1.46 -7.92 -0.32
CA VAL A 117 1.44 -6.85 0.69
C VAL A 117 0.02 -6.70 1.20
N PHE A 118 -0.16 -6.83 2.51
CA PHE A 118 -1.41 -6.49 3.18
C PHE A 118 -1.29 -5.13 3.84
N THR A 119 -2.15 -4.21 3.46
CA THR A 119 -2.36 -2.95 4.17
C THR A 119 -3.60 -3.10 5.04
N VAL A 120 -3.43 -3.01 6.35
CA VAL A 120 -4.49 -3.28 7.34
C VAL A 120 -4.55 -2.20 8.41
N PRO A 121 -5.69 -2.00 9.07
CA PRO A 121 -5.73 -1.19 10.29
C PRO A 121 -4.78 -1.73 11.35
N SER A 122 -3.96 -0.86 11.95
CA SER A 122 -2.96 -1.26 12.95
C SER A 122 -3.57 -2.00 14.14
N SER A 123 -4.84 -1.71 14.47
CA SER A 123 -5.56 -2.43 15.54
C SER A 123 -5.67 -3.94 15.28
N MET A 124 -5.66 -4.37 14.02
CA MET A 124 -5.77 -5.80 13.67
C MET A 124 -4.46 -6.58 13.93
N ILE A 125 -3.33 -5.89 14.04
CA ILE A 125 -2.01 -6.54 14.15
C ILE A 125 -1.35 -6.35 15.51
N ARG A 126 -1.96 -5.58 16.42
CA ARG A 126 -1.36 -5.30 17.75
C ARG A 126 -1.06 -6.57 18.54
N ASP A 127 -1.93 -7.56 18.44
CA ASP A 127 -1.79 -8.86 19.12
C ASP A 127 -1.25 -9.97 18.21
N LEU A 128 -0.84 -9.63 16.98
CA LEU A 128 -0.31 -10.61 16.04
C LEU A 128 1.12 -11.02 16.43
N GLU A 129 1.23 -12.21 17.05
CA GLU A 129 2.51 -12.76 17.52
C GLU A 129 3.37 -13.33 16.40
N GLU A 130 2.74 -13.93 15.38
CA GLU A 130 3.39 -14.72 14.33
C GLU A 130 3.04 -14.22 12.90
N PRO A 131 3.41 -12.98 12.51
CA PRO A 131 3.17 -12.47 11.17
C PRO A 131 3.84 -13.33 10.08
N ASN A 132 4.99 -13.93 10.38
CA ASN A 132 5.66 -14.82 9.45
C ASN A 132 4.78 -15.99 9.01
N ARG A 133 4.00 -16.57 9.93
CA ARG A 133 3.08 -17.67 9.62
C ARG A 133 1.96 -17.23 8.69
N VAL A 134 1.45 -16.01 8.88
CA VAL A 134 0.41 -15.44 8.03
C VAL A 134 0.96 -15.23 6.62
N MET A 135 2.11 -14.59 6.51
CA MET A 135 2.72 -14.27 5.22
C MET A 135 3.15 -15.53 4.46
N ALA A 136 3.72 -16.53 5.16
CA ALA A 136 4.06 -17.81 4.54
C ALA A 136 2.84 -18.51 3.93
N LYS A 137 1.71 -18.52 4.66
CA LYS A 137 0.46 -19.09 4.15
C LYS A 137 -0.02 -18.38 2.89
N TRP A 138 0.09 -17.07 2.85
CA TRP A 138 -0.33 -16.30 1.68
C TRP A 138 0.62 -16.46 0.50
N ASP A 139 1.91 -16.65 0.74
CA ASP A 139 2.86 -17.00 -0.32
C ASP A 139 2.49 -18.35 -0.96
N ASP A 140 2.10 -19.34 -0.15
CA ASP A 140 1.60 -20.64 -0.67
C ASP A 140 0.33 -20.45 -1.52
N VAL A 141 -0.60 -19.57 -1.09
CA VAL A 141 -1.81 -19.24 -1.86
C VAL A 141 -1.44 -18.59 -3.18
N MET A 142 -0.50 -17.65 -3.18
CA MET A 142 -0.06 -16.97 -4.40
C MET A 142 0.63 -17.92 -5.37
N ASP A 143 1.37 -18.90 -4.86
CA ASP A 143 1.99 -19.94 -5.67
C ASP A 143 0.93 -20.88 -6.28
N ALA A 144 -0.05 -21.30 -5.50
CA ALA A 144 -1.15 -22.11 -6.01
C ALA A 144 -1.96 -21.38 -7.11
N MET A 145 -2.18 -20.08 -6.94
CA MET A 145 -2.83 -19.25 -7.97
C MET A 145 -1.99 -19.14 -9.25
N ALA A 146 -0.68 -19.03 -9.12
CA ALA A 146 0.23 -18.98 -10.26
C ALA A 146 0.21 -20.32 -11.03
N ASP A 147 0.29 -21.44 -10.30
CA ASP A 147 0.24 -22.79 -10.89
C ASP A 147 -1.10 -23.02 -11.63
N LEU A 148 -2.23 -22.66 -10.97
CA LEU A 148 -3.55 -22.83 -11.57
C LEU A 148 -3.72 -21.99 -12.86
N SER A 149 -3.09 -20.83 -12.93
CA SER A 149 -3.14 -19.93 -14.08
C SER A 149 -2.01 -20.15 -15.09
N ALA A 150 -1.17 -21.18 -14.89
CA ALA A 150 0.01 -21.48 -15.71
C ALA A 150 0.96 -20.27 -15.85
N ARG A 151 1.16 -19.50 -14.77
CA ARG A 151 2.04 -18.34 -14.72
C ARG A 151 3.25 -18.63 -13.83
N PRO A 152 4.37 -17.91 -14.02
CA PRO A 152 5.50 -18.00 -13.11
C PRO A 152 5.09 -17.65 -11.67
N ARG A 153 5.61 -18.40 -10.70
CA ARG A 153 5.39 -18.10 -9.27
C ARG A 153 6.11 -16.82 -8.84
N GLN A 154 7.22 -16.49 -9.49
CA GLN A 154 7.91 -15.23 -9.26
C GLN A 154 7.13 -14.08 -9.91
N ARG A 155 6.97 -13.00 -9.17
CA ARG A 155 6.24 -11.81 -9.60
C ARG A 155 7.17 -10.61 -9.66
N PRO A 156 7.06 -9.75 -10.67
CA PRO A 156 7.85 -8.51 -10.72
C PRO A 156 7.46 -7.53 -9.62
N VAL A 157 6.19 -7.57 -9.19
CA VAL A 157 5.65 -6.71 -8.12
C VAL A 157 4.72 -7.55 -7.24
N ALA A 158 4.82 -7.38 -5.92
CA ALA A 158 3.94 -8.02 -4.96
C ALA A 158 2.50 -7.51 -5.12
N MET A 159 1.52 -8.42 -5.02
CA MET A 159 0.11 -8.04 -5.09
C MET A 159 -0.32 -7.37 -3.78
N ARG A 160 -0.92 -6.18 -3.87
CA ARG A 160 -1.38 -5.43 -2.70
C ARG A 160 -2.86 -5.70 -2.41
N PHE A 161 -3.15 -6.00 -1.16
CA PHE A 161 -4.50 -6.11 -0.62
C PHE A 161 -4.68 -5.10 0.50
N MET A 162 -5.71 -4.27 0.36
CA MET A 162 -6.11 -3.32 1.40
C MET A 162 -7.36 -3.86 2.10
N LEU A 163 -7.25 -4.13 3.40
CA LEU A 163 -8.33 -4.65 4.21
C LEU A 163 -8.89 -3.54 5.10
N ASP A 164 -10.14 -3.19 4.89
CA ASP A 164 -10.80 -2.13 5.62
C ASP A 164 -12.28 -2.44 5.86
N ALA A 165 -12.67 -2.44 7.12
CA ALA A 165 -14.06 -2.66 7.52
C ALA A 165 -15.01 -1.49 7.17
N HIS A 166 -14.46 -0.32 6.84
CA HIS A 166 -15.24 0.89 6.55
C HIS A 166 -15.53 1.09 5.06
N VAL A 167 -15.04 0.21 4.19
CA VAL A 167 -15.35 0.27 2.76
C VAL A 167 -16.85 0.10 2.52
N ASN A 168 -17.43 0.95 1.68
CA ASN A 168 -18.87 0.95 1.41
C ASN A 168 -19.35 -0.16 0.46
N PHE A 169 -18.44 -0.85 -0.20
CA PHE A 169 -18.70 -1.99 -1.06
C PHE A 169 -18.19 -3.28 -0.43
N GLY A 170 -19.01 -4.33 -0.44
CA GLY A 170 -18.60 -5.68 -0.06
C GLY A 170 -17.92 -6.43 -1.20
N ALA A 171 -17.06 -5.77 -1.99
CA ALA A 171 -16.38 -6.36 -3.14
C ALA A 171 -14.87 -6.18 -3.02
N ALA A 172 -14.12 -7.15 -3.54
CA ALA A 172 -12.69 -6.97 -3.78
C ALA A 172 -12.50 -6.04 -4.98
N PHE A 173 -11.76 -4.96 -4.77
CA PHE A 173 -11.33 -4.08 -5.84
C PHE A 173 -9.92 -4.48 -6.27
N ALA A 174 -9.75 -4.85 -7.53
CA ALA A 174 -8.44 -5.01 -8.14
C ALA A 174 -8.09 -3.70 -8.83
N GLY A 175 -7.12 -2.97 -8.29
CA GLY A 175 -6.60 -1.74 -8.86
C GLY A 175 -5.30 -1.40 -8.14
N TYR A 176 -4.38 -0.79 -8.84
CA TYR A 176 -3.22 -0.18 -8.22
C TYR A 176 -3.67 1.15 -7.59
N PRO A 177 -3.21 1.48 -6.38
CA PRO A 177 -3.52 2.76 -5.77
C PRO A 177 -2.96 3.95 -6.57
#